data_90447c13a3dda2d31d630bb1cddabb17
#
_entry.id   90447c13a3dda2d31d630bb1cddabb17
#
_cell.length_a   1.000
_cell.length_b   1.000
_cell.length_c   1.000
_cell.angle_alpha   90.00
_cell.angle_beta   90.00
_cell.angle_gamma   90.00
#
_symmetry.space_group_name_H-M   'P 1'
#
loop_
_entity.id
_entity.type
_entity.pdbx_description
1 polymer ?
#
loop_
_entity_poly.entity_id
_entity_poly.type
_entity_poly.pdbx_seq_one_letter_code
_entity_poly.pdbx_strand_id
1 'polypeptide(L)'
;MSDTFLDGRVRVAQPDSGFRAGLDAVMLAAAVPAKNGQSALELGSGVGTVTLCLAARVPGLALTGVEQDAELVRLAQRNATANGAGARFVAADVFALPSELKRDFDQVFCNPPFHAEGQVSPDAARAAALMDGGKLRDWLKLGLQRTVP
;
A
#
# COMPACT_ATOMS: atom_id res chain seq x y z
N MET A 1 -1.10 -18.58 -1.59
CA MET A 1 0.36 -18.79 -1.64
C MET A 1 1.04 -17.68 -0.82
N SER A 2 2.15 -17.94 -0.15
CA SER A 2 2.85 -16.93 0.66
C SER A 2 4.22 -16.62 0.01
N ASP A 3 4.47 -15.34 -0.22
CA ASP A 3 5.75 -14.86 -0.74
C ASP A 3 6.61 -14.30 0.39
N THR A 4 7.92 -14.30 0.20
CA THR A 4 8.86 -13.75 1.18
C THR A 4 9.65 -12.59 0.58
N PHE A 5 9.89 -11.57 1.42
CA PHE A 5 10.62 -10.37 1.07
C PHE A 5 11.72 -10.11 2.11
N LEU A 6 12.71 -9.30 1.75
CA LEU A 6 13.81 -8.90 2.62
C LEU A 6 14.52 -10.11 3.26
N ASP A 7 14.88 -11.08 2.43
CA ASP A 7 15.56 -12.31 2.86
C ASP A 7 14.77 -13.10 3.93
N GLY A 8 13.45 -13.23 3.68
CA GLY A 8 12.54 -13.99 4.55
C GLY A 8 12.07 -13.24 5.80
N ARG A 9 12.51 -12.01 6.03
CA ARG A 9 12.11 -11.19 7.19
C ARG A 9 10.64 -10.76 7.12
N VAL A 10 10.06 -10.70 5.93
CA VAL A 10 8.64 -10.35 5.72
C VAL A 10 7.99 -11.47 4.92
N ARG A 11 6.86 -11.97 5.41
CA ARG A 11 6.04 -12.98 4.74
C ARG A 11 4.68 -12.41 4.43
N VAL A 12 4.27 -12.50 3.16
CA VAL A 12 3.01 -11.91 2.69
C VAL A 12 2.20 -12.96 1.96
N ALA A 13 1.03 -13.27 2.48
CA ALA A 13 0.03 -14.01 1.73
C ALA A 13 -0.54 -13.10 0.65
N GLN A 14 -0.53 -13.58 -0.59
CA GLN A 14 -1.06 -12.88 -1.75
C GLN A 14 -2.14 -13.71 -2.42
N PRO A 15 -3.15 -13.09 -3.09
CA PRO A 15 -4.14 -13.83 -3.86
C PRO A 15 -3.47 -14.64 -4.98
N ASP A 16 -4.12 -15.72 -5.40
CA ASP A 16 -3.64 -16.55 -6.50
C ASP A 16 -3.83 -15.89 -7.87
N SER A 17 -4.74 -14.91 -7.95
CA SER A 17 -5.02 -14.11 -9.15
C SER A 17 -5.03 -12.62 -8.83
N GLY A 18 -4.86 -11.79 -9.86
CA GLY A 18 -4.82 -10.34 -9.74
C GLY A 18 -3.41 -9.78 -9.58
N PHE A 19 -3.31 -8.53 -9.08
CA PHE A 19 -2.02 -7.89 -8.86
C PHE A 19 -1.28 -8.58 -7.70
N ARG A 20 -0.01 -8.85 -7.93
CA ARG A 20 0.92 -9.38 -6.92
C ARG A 20 2.09 -8.42 -6.78
N ALA A 21 2.37 -8.03 -5.56
CA ALA A 21 3.53 -7.21 -5.24
C ALA A 21 4.83 -8.03 -5.45
N GLY A 22 5.85 -7.37 -5.95
CA GLY A 22 7.17 -7.94 -6.21
C GLY A 22 8.30 -7.04 -5.72
N LEU A 23 9.37 -6.96 -6.51
CA LEU A 23 10.54 -6.13 -6.21
C LEU A 23 10.20 -4.63 -6.11
N ASP A 24 9.23 -4.16 -6.87
CA ASP A 24 8.71 -2.79 -6.85
C ASP A 24 8.27 -2.37 -5.44
N ALA A 25 7.60 -3.26 -4.70
CA ALA A 25 7.19 -3.00 -3.33
C ALA A 25 8.41 -2.83 -2.38
N VAL A 26 9.44 -3.64 -2.55
CA VAL A 26 10.68 -3.51 -1.76
C VAL A 26 11.40 -2.20 -2.06
N MET A 27 11.49 -1.85 -3.35
CA MET A 27 12.13 -0.60 -3.80
C MET A 27 11.38 0.63 -3.29
N LEU A 28 10.05 0.62 -3.35
CA LEU A 28 9.24 1.71 -2.78
C LEU A 28 9.44 1.82 -1.27
N ALA A 29 9.36 0.71 -0.54
CA ALA A 29 9.61 0.71 0.90
C ALA A 29 11.01 1.23 1.26
N ALA A 30 12.03 0.94 0.43
CA ALA A 30 13.39 1.45 0.61
C ALA A 30 13.51 2.95 0.35
N ALA A 31 12.72 3.49 -0.59
CA ALA A 31 12.76 4.89 -0.99
C ALA A 31 12.06 5.83 0.01
N VAL A 32 11.12 5.34 0.82
CA VAL A 32 10.41 6.17 1.81
C VAL A 32 11.38 6.62 2.92
N PRO A 33 11.64 7.93 3.11
CA PRO A 33 12.63 8.44 4.06
C PRO A 33 12.07 8.51 5.50
N ALA A 34 11.31 7.49 5.90
CA ALA A 34 10.66 7.43 7.20
C ALA A 34 11.66 7.17 8.33
N LYS A 35 11.36 7.72 9.51
CA LYS A 35 12.14 7.60 10.74
C LYS A 35 11.26 7.07 11.87
N ASN A 36 11.90 6.43 12.86
CA ASN A 36 11.22 6.00 14.09
C ASN A 36 10.35 7.12 14.68
N GLY A 37 9.16 6.79 15.14
CA GLY A 37 8.20 7.71 15.76
C GLY A 37 7.35 8.51 14.76
N GLN A 38 7.63 8.45 13.48
CA GLN A 38 6.83 9.12 12.46
C GLN A 38 5.55 8.33 12.11
N SER A 39 4.60 9.05 11.52
CA SER A 39 3.38 8.49 10.92
C SER A 39 3.54 8.33 9.41
N ALA A 40 3.04 7.23 8.86
CA ALA A 40 3.09 7.00 7.41
C ALA A 40 1.77 6.43 6.89
N LEU A 41 1.34 6.90 5.73
CA LEU A 41 0.13 6.52 5.03
C LEU A 41 0.46 5.92 3.67
N GLU A 42 0.05 4.68 3.44
CA GLU A 42 0.05 4.06 2.11
C GLU A 42 -1.32 4.20 1.46
N LEU A 43 -1.36 4.79 0.28
CA LEU A 43 -2.56 4.87 -0.55
C LEU A 43 -2.56 3.71 -1.55
N GLY A 44 -3.63 2.90 -1.54
CA GLY A 44 -3.72 1.69 -2.37
C GLY A 44 -2.80 0.57 -1.87
N SER A 45 -2.96 0.19 -0.60
CA SER A 45 -2.00 -0.72 0.07
C SER A 45 -2.07 -2.18 -0.40
N GLY A 46 -3.12 -2.56 -1.12
CA GLY A 46 -3.32 -3.95 -1.51
C GLY A 46 -3.26 -4.89 -0.29
N VAL A 47 -2.42 -5.90 -0.36
CA VAL A 47 -2.19 -6.87 0.73
C VAL A 47 -1.16 -6.40 1.78
N GLY A 48 -0.71 -5.14 1.68
CA GLY A 48 0.15 -4.50 2.67
C GLY A 48 1.66 -4.74 2.49
N THR A 49 2.12 -5.20 1.34
CA THR A 49 3.53 -5.60 1.14
C THR A 49 4.50 -4.45 1.39
N VAL A 50 4.25 -3.25 0.82
CA VAL A 50 5.14 -2.08 1.01
C VAL A 50 5.15 -1.64 2.46
N THR A 51 3.95 -1.50 3.07
CA THR A 51 3.81 -1.15 4.50
C THR A 51 4.58 -2.12 5.39
N LEU A 52 4.51 -3.44 5.14
CA LEU A 52 5.21 -4.44 5.95
C LEU A 52 6.72 -4.43 5.73
N CYS A 53 7.18 -4.24 4.50
CA CYS A 53 8.60 -4.05 4.21
C CYS A 53 9.14 -2.78 4.90
N LEU A 54 8.36 -1.70 4.92
CA LEU A 54 8.71 -0.46 5.60
C LEU A 54 8.76 -0.66 7.12
N ALA A 55 7.78 -1.37 7.70
CA ALA A 55 7.76 -1.72 9.12
C ALA A 55 8.99 -2.53 9.56
N ALA A 56 9.40 -3.49 8.73
CA ALA A 56 10.59 -4.31 8.99
C ALA A 56 11.90 -3.51 8.90
N ARG A 57 11.93 -2.44 8.08
CA ARG A 57 13.09 -1.56 7.91
C ARG A 57 13.20 -0.50 9.00
N VAL A 58 12.06 0.10 9.38
CA VAL A 58 12.01 1.22 10.34
C VAL A 58 11.02 0.87 11.45
N PRO A 59 11.50 0.36 12.58
CA PRO A 59 10.63 0.07 13.72
C PRO A 59 10.03 1.36 14.31
N GLY A 60 8.89 1.23 14.98
CA GLY A 60 8.26 2.34 15.70
C GLY A 60 7.50 3.34 14.82
N LEU A 61 7.22 3.01 13.55
CA LEU A 61 6.34 3.80 12.69
C LEU A 61 4.86 3.57 13.05
N ALA A 62 4.06 4.64 13.03
CA ALA A 62 2.60 4.57 13.03
C ALA A 62 2.11 4.40 11.59
N LEU A 63 1.96 3.15 11.15
CA LEU A 63 1.64 2.80 9.77
C LEU A 63 0.15 2.61 9.54
N THR A 64 -0.37 3.23 8.48
CA THR A 64 -1.74 3.03 8.01
C THR A 64 -1.74 2.77 6.50
N GLY A 65 -2.41 1.73 6.06
CA GLY A 65 -2.71 1.46 4.66
C GLY A 65 -4.18 1.68 4.36
N VAL A 66 -4.48 2.24 3.19
CA VAL A 66 -5.84 2.39 2.67
C VAL A 66 -5.98 1.57 1.40
N GLU A 67 -7.01 0.76 1.34
CA GLU A 67 -7.33 -0.08 0.18
C GLU A 67 -8.85 -0.14 0.01
N GLN A 68 -9.33 -0.04 -1.23
CA GLN A 68 -10.78 -0.07 -1.49
C GLN A 68 -11.39 -1.47 -1.39
N ASP A 69 -10.62 -2.50 -1.70
CA ASP A 69 -11.06 -3.90 -1.62
C ASP A 69 -10.99 -4.41 -0.18
N ALA A 70 -12.15 -4.65 0.42
CA ALA A 70 -12.26 -5.12 1.80
C ALA A 70 -11.62 -6.52 2.02
N GLU A 71 -11.55 -7.38 1.00
CA GLU A 71 -10.87 -8.67 1.10
C GLU A 71 -9.37 -8.49 1.18
N LEU A 72 -8.80 -7.59 0.35
CA LEU A 72 -7.38 -7.26 0.42
C LEU A 72 -7.02 -6.61 1.76
N VAL A 73 -7.89 -5.74 2.30
CA VAL A 73 -7.70 -5.16 3.64
C VAL A 73 -7.65 -6.24 4.72
N ARG A 74 -8.59 -7.21 4.67
CA ARG A 74 -8.57 -8.34 5.63
C ARG A 74 -7.30 -9.17 5.50
N LEU A 75 -6.84 -9.39 4.29
CA LEU A 75 -5.59 -10.12 4.04
C LEU A 75 -4.37 -9.32 4.52
N ALA A 76 -4.33 -8.02 4.25
CA ALA A 76 -3.28 -7.12 4.75
C ALA A 76 -3.20 -7.12 6.29
N GLN A 77 -4.33 -7.09 6.97
CA GLN A 77 -4.36 -7.13 8.42
C GLN A 77 -3.87 -8.49 8.98
N ARG A 78 -4.22 -9.61 8.32
CA ARG A 78 -3.66 -10.93 8.67
C ARG A 78 -2.15 -10.97 8.44
N ASN A 79 -1.67 -10.42 7.32
CA ASN A 79 -0.26 -10.31 7.01
C ASN A 79 0.49 -9.48 8.08
N ALA A 80 -0.09 -8.35 8.52
CA ALA A 80 0.49 -7.53 9.58
C ALA A 80 0.62 -8.34 10.88
N THR A 81 -0.43 -9.02 11.29
CA THR A 81 -0.43 -9.87 12.48
C THR A 81 0.62 -10.97 12.39
N ALA A 82 0.71 -11.66 11.24
CA ALA A 82 1.67 -12.75 11.03
C ALA A 82 3.13 -12.28 11.05
N ASN A 83 3.39 -11.02 10.74
CA ASN A 83 4.73 -10.39 10.80
C ASN A 83 4.99 -9.64 12.12
N GLY A 84 4.05 -9.63 13.06
CA GLY A 84 4.16 -8.84 14.30
C GLY A 84 4.25 -7.32 14.05
N ALA A 85 3.74 -6.85 12.91
CA ALA A 85 3.76 -5.45 12.54
C ALA A 85 2.53 -4.71 13.09
N GLY A 86 2.74 -3.57 13.75
CA GLY A 86 1.70 -2.72 14.31
C GLY A 86 0.98 -1.86 13.27
N ALA A 87 0.85 -2.32 12.02
CA ALA A 87 0.20 -1.61 10.93
C ALA A 87 -1.33 -1.78 10.98
N ARG A 88 -2.05 -0.71 10.67
CA ARG A 88 -3.50 -0.68 10.52
C ARG A 88 -3.88 -0.57 9.04
N PHE A 89 -4.87 -1.34 8.61
CA PHE A 89 -5.42 -1.26 7.26
C PHE A 89 -6.90 -0.89 7.30
N VAL A 90 -7.32 0.03 6.41
CA VAL A 90 -8.65 0.61 6.35
C VAL A 90 -9.25 0.42 4.97
N ALA A 91 -10.47 -0.14 4.93
CA ALA A 91 -11.23 -0.27 3.69
C ALA A 91 -11.87 1.08 3.33
N ALA A 92 -11.34 1.75 2.32
CA ALA A 92 -11.86 3.03 1.83
C ALA A 92 -11.35 3.33 0.42
N ASP A 93 -12.11 4.16 -0.30
CA ASP A 93 -11.63 4.81 -1.51
C ASP A 93 -10.59 5.88 -1.13
N VAL A 94 -9.42 5.86 -1.75
CA VAL A 94 -8.36 6.84 -1.50
C VAL A 94 -8.81 8.28 -1.81
N PHE A 95 -9.74 8.46 -2.75
CA PHE A 95 -10.32 9.76 -3.09
C PHE A 95 -11.49 10.18 -2.18
N ALA A 96 -11.96 9.28 -1.32
CA ALA A 96 -13.03 9.52 -0.34
C ALA A 96 -12.63 9.03 1.07
N LEU A 97 -11.45 9.47 1.54
CA LEU A 97 -10.92 9.06 2.84
C LEU A 97 -11.88 9.34 3.98
N PRO A 98 -12.00 8.44 4.96
CA PRO A 98 -12.74 8.69 6.19
C PRO A 98 -12.11 9.85 6.98
N SER A 99 -12.92 10.51 7.81
CA SER A 99 -12.53 11.75 8.52
C SER A 99 -11.26 11.59 9.36
N GLU A 100 -11.07 10.45 10.00
CA GLU A 100 -9.91 10.16 10.83
C GLU A 100 -8.58 10.06 10.04
N LEU A 101 -8.66 9.88 8.73
CA LEU A 101 -7.49 9.87 7.83
C LEU A 101 -7.32 11.18 7.05
N LYS A 102 -8.22 12.15 7.22
CA LYS A 102 -8.10 13.51 6.65
C LYS A 102 -7.22 14.40 7.54
N ARG A 103 -6.06 13.90 7.91
CA ARG A 103 -5.02 14.57 8.68
C ARG A 103 -3.69 14.49 7.96
N ASP A 104 -2.69 15.22 8.45
CA ASP A 104 -1.34 15.17 7.93
C ASP A 104 -0.59 13.94 8.47
N PHE A 105 0.27 13.39 7.62
CA PHE A 105 1.19 12.31 7.91
C PHE A 105 2.62 12.77 7.61
N ASP A 106 3.59 12.26 8.33
CA ASP A 106 5.00 12.57 8.07
C ASP A 106 5.45 12.02 6.71
N GLN A 107 4.92 10.88 6.32
CA GLN A 107 5.20 10.23 5.03
C GLN A 107 3.89 9.79 4.38
N VAL A 108 3.74 10.05 3.07
CA VAL A 108 2.66 9.49 2.26
C VAL A 108 3.28 8.87 1.02
N PHE A 109 2.91 7.65 0.71
CA PHE A 109 3.43 6.94 -0.45
C PHE A 109 2.35 6.09 -1.10
N CYS A 110 2.56 5.74 -2.36
CA CYS A 110 1.65 4.90 -3.12
C CYS A 110 2.39 4.17 -4.25
N ASN A 111 1.83 3.04 -4.65
CA ASN A 111 2.18 2.37 -5.90
C ASN A 111 0.92 2.36 -6.79
N PRO A 112 0.59 3.48 -7.44
CA PRO A 112 -0.65 3.60 -8.20
C PRO A 112 -0.62 2.70 -9.45
N PRO A 113 -1.78 2.31 -9.98
CA PRO A 113 -1.84 1.56 -11.23
C PRO A 113 -1.32 2.41 -12.40
N PHE A 114 -0.34 1.86 -13.16
CA PHE A 114 0.43 2.60 -14.17
C PHE A 114 0.04 2.35 -15.62
N HIS A 115 -0.98 1.55 -15.92
CA HIS A 115 -1.28 1.20 -17.30
C HIS A 115 -2.13 2.27 -17.99
N ALA A 116 -1.60 2.76 -19.14
CA ALA A 116 -2.32 3.60 -20.05
C ALA A 116 -3.56 2.90 -20.62
N GLU A 117 -4.59 3.68 -20.96
CA GLU A 117 -5.77 3.17 -21.66
C GLU A 117 -5.35 2.32 -22.87
N GLY A 118 -5.86 1.08 -22.95
CA GLY A 118 -5.66 0.19 -24.10
C GLY A 118 -4.89 -1.10 -23.84
N GLN A 119 -4.21 -1.28 -22.72
CA GLN A 119 -3.60 -2.56 -22.34
C GLN A 119 -4.53 -3.33 -21.42
N VAL A 120 -5.47 -4.07 -22.00
CA VAL A 120 -6.40 -4.93 -21.23
C VAL A 120 -5.68 -6.21 -20.83
N SER A 121 -5.51 -6.41 -19.52
CA SER A 121 -5.13 -7.72 -19.01
C SER A 121 -6.28 -8.71 -19.18
N PRO A 122 -6.04 -9.97 -19.57
CA PRO A 122 -7.08 -11.02 -19.64
C PRO A 122 -7.65 -11.37 -18.25
N ASP A 123 -7.00 -10.98 -17.17
CA ASP A 123 -7.48 -11.13 -15.80
C ASP A 123 -8.20 -9.84 -15.38
N ALA A 124 -9.53 -9.92 -15.15
CA ALA A 124 -10.37 -8.77 -14.81
C ALA A 124 -9.94 -8.09 -13.47
N ALA A 125 -9.49 -8.87 -12.49
CA ALA A 125 -9.01 -8.32 -11.22
C ALA A 125 -7.70 -7.55 -11.39
N ARG A 126 -6.81 -8.06 -12.24
CA ARG A 126 -5.57 -7.37 -12.62
C ARG A 126 -5.85 -6.14 -13.46
N ALA A 127 -6.80 -6.22 -14.39
CA ALA A 127 -7.25 -5.09 -15.20
C ALA A 127 -7.79 -3.97 -14.31
N ALA A 128 -8.65 -4.28 -13.33
CA ALA A 128 -9.19 -3.30 -12.39
C ALA A 128 -8.10 -2.61 -11.55
N ALA A 129 -7.07 -3.36 -11.12
CA ALA A 129 -5.93 -2.82 -10.38
C ALA A 129 -5.02 -1.94 -11.25
N LEU A 130 -5.02 -2.14 -12.58
CA LEU A 130 -4.11 -1.49 -13.52
C LEU A 130 -4.76 -0.35 -14.34
N MET A 131 -6.11 -0.28 -14.37
CA MET A 131 -6.87 0.65 -15.22
C MET A 131 -7.29 1.95 -14.52
N ASP A 132 -6.42 2.57 -13.74
CA ASP A 132 -6.69 3.93 -13.28
C ASP A 132 -6.12 4.98 -14.27
N GLY A 133 -6.30 4.71 -15.57
CA GLY A 133 -5.76 5.51 -16.67
C GLY A 133 -6.11 6.99 -16.54
N GLY A 134 -5.11 7.78 -16.22
CA GLY A 134 -5.22 9.24 -16.13
C GLY A 134 -5.32 9.83 -14.73
N LYS A 135 -5.53 9.03 -13.68
CA LYS A 135 -5.62 9.53 -12.30
C LYS A 135 -4.29 9.64 -11.55
N LEU A 136 -3.14 9.33 -12.16
CA LEU A 136 -1.83 9.48 -11.50
C LEU A 136 -1.65 10.88 -10.91
N ARG A 137 -2.07 11.92 -11.64
CA ARG A 137 -2.05 13.30 -11.15
C ARG A 137 -2.88 13.48 -9.87
N ASP A 138 -4.04 12.84 -9.81
CA ASP A 138 -4.94 12.93 -8.66
C ASP A 138 -4.36 12.17 -7.45
N TRP A 139 -3.71 11.04 -7.66
CA TRP A 139 -2.96 10.31 -6.64
C TRP A 139 -1.84 11.18 -6.04
N LEU A 140 -1.03 11.82 -6.89
CA LEU A 140 0.04 12.72 -6.45
C LEU A 140 -0.52 13.91 -5.67
N LYS A 141 -1.59 14.53 -6.17
CA LYS A 141 -2.26 15.64 -5.50
C LYS A 141 -2.79 15.24 -4.12
N LEU A 142 -3.42 14.08 -4.02
CA LEU A 142 -3.91 13.55 -2.76
C LEU A 142 -2.76 13.29 -1.77
N GLY A 143 -1.66 12.68 -2.23
CA GLY A 143 -0.47 12.46 -1.43
C GLY A 143 0.08 13.76 -0.84
N LEU A 144 0.24 14.80 -1.68
CA LEU A 144 0.69 16.12 -1.25
C LEU A 144 -0.26 16.79 -0.23
N GLN A 145 -1.57 16.58 -0.36
CA GLN A 145 -2.55 17.11 0.59
C GLN A 145 -2.53 16.44 1.96
N ARG A 146 -1.93 15.27 2.07
CA ARG A 146 -1.85 14.48 3.32
C ARG A 146 -0.46 14.45 3.93
N THR A 147 0.54 15.02 3.28
CA THR A 147 1.91 15.11 3.79
C THR A 147 2.10 16.44 4.56
N VAL A 148 2.76 16.39 5.69
CA VAL A 148 3.20 17.60 6.40
C VAL A 148 4.07 18.48 5.48
N PRO A 149 3.98 19.80 5.58
CA PRO A 149 4.80 20.72 4.79
C PRO A 149 6.30 20.50 4.99
#